data_3a69bfb947fc3452346c82804a3ee5bb
#
_entry.id   3a69bfb947fc3452346c82804a3ee5bb
#
_cell.length_a   1.000
_cell.length_b   1.000
_cell.length_c   1.000
_cell.angle_alpha   90.00
_cell.angle_beta   90.00
_cell.angle_gamma   90.00
#
_symmetry.space_group_name_H-M   'P 1'
#
loop_
_entity.id
_entity.type
_entity.pdbx_description
1 polymer ?
#
loop_
_entity_poly.entity_id
_entity_poly.type
_entity_poly.pdbx_seq_one_letter_code
_entity_poly.pdbx_strand_id
1 'polypeptide(L)'
;EEATSVVRSYDYPHVAAAHWVLYRLARNHEGLVINHPWEWYLERAYRTGIAMAEQAPRYAQFGQMDGTVFLLVLQDLQREGWTEQATALEATMRDRAEIWRSLSYPFGSEMPWDSTGQEEVYGWTKYFGYADKAEVTLNAILGYMPTVPHWGYNGSARRYWDFQYAGKTRRVERQLHHYGSGLNAIPVLSEYRDHPDDLYLLRVGYGGVMGAIANITQDGFGPSGFHAYPSALRIDGYSGDYGPGFFGHSVNTGTYIARD
;
A
#
# COMPACT_ATOMS: atom_id res chain seq x y z
N GLU A 1 3.50 -21.15 17.21
CA GLU A 1 2.39 -20.34 17.76
C GLU A 1 2.11 -19.11 16.89
N GLU A 2 3.13 -18.36 16.45
CA GLU A 2 2.91 -17.17 15.61
C GLU A 2 2.33 -17.48 14.23
N ALA A 3 2.69 -18.60 13.62
CA ALA A 3 2.20 -18.99 12.30
C ALA A 3 0.68 -19.29 12.25
N THR A 4 0.05 -19.48 13.40
CA THR A 4 -1.40 -19.70 13.52
C THR A 4 -2.14 -18.50 14.10
N SER A 5 -1.42 -17.38 14.36
CA SER A 5 -2.01 -16.18 14.91
C SER A 5 -2.85 -15.44 13.87
N VAL A 6 -4.11 -15.18 14.23
CA VAL A 6 -5.04 -14.37 13.42
C VAL A 6 -5.20 -12.95 13.97
N VAL A 7 -4.42 -12.58 14.99
CA VAL A 7 -4.56 -11.29 15.68
C VAL A 7 -3.77 -10.14 15.05
N ARG A 8 -2.93 -10.43 14.07
CA ARG A 8 -2.15 -9.41 13.35
C ARG A 8 -2.90 -8.94 12.11
N SER A 9 -3.44 -7.74 12.16
CA SER A 9 -4.27 -7.18 11.08
C SER A 9 -3.52 -7.02 9.74
N TYR A 10 -2.21 -6.82 9.78
CA TYR A 10 -1.37 -6.59 8.59
C TYR A 10 -1.30 -7.77 7.62
N ASP A 11 -1.57 -8.98 8.07
CA ASP A 11 -1.56 -10.15 7.19
C ASP A 11 -2.82 -10.23 6.32
N TYR A 12 -3.92 -9.62 6.76
CA TYR A 12 -5.22 -9.71 6.08
C TYR A 12 -5.27 -9.02 4.71
N PRO A 13 -4.76 -7.79 4.53
CA PRO A 13 -4.75 -7.18 3.19
C PRO A 13 -3.97 -8.01 2.17
N HIS A 14 -2.83 -8.58 2.55
CA HIS A 14 -2.03 -9.43 1.65
C HIS A 14 -2.78 -10.70 1.25
N VAL A 15 -3.48 -11.35 2.20
CA VAL A 15 -4.32 -12.51 1.91
C VAL A 15 -5.50 -12.12 1.02
N ALA A 16 -6.16 -10.98 1.33
CA ALA A 16 -7.24 -10.46 0.50
C ALA A 16 -6.77 -10.13 -0.91
N ALA A 17 -5.59 -9.51 -1.05
CA ALA A 17 -4.98 -9.17 -2.34
C ALA A 17 -4.71 -10.43 -3.18
N ALA A 18 -4.16 -11.48 -2.57
CA ALA A 18 -3.93 -12.74 -3.26
C ALA A 18 -5.24 -13.35 -3.79
N HIS A 19 -6.28 -13.38 -2.96
CA HIS A 19 -7.59 -13.88 -3.40
C HIS A 19 -8.24 -12.97 -4.46
N TRP A 20 -8.13 -11.66 -4.30
CA TRP A 20 -8.68 -10.70 -5.26
C TRP A 20 -8.00 -10.81 -6.64
N VAL A 21 -6.67 -10.98 -6.68
CA VAL A 21 -5.95 -11.22 -7.95
C VAL A 21 -6.40 -12.52 -8.60
N LEU A 22 -6.53 -13.61 -7.81
CA LEU A 22 -7.01 -14.89 -8.32
C LEU A 22 -8.47 -14.79 -8.82
N TYR A 23 -9.32 -14.03 -8.14
CA TYR A 23 -10.66 -13.72 -8.62
C TYR A 23 -10.60 -13.06 -10.01
N ARG A 24 -9.80 -11.99 -10.16
CA ARG A 24 -9.67 -11.27 -11.43
C ARG A 24 -9.15 -12.15 -12.56
N LEU A 25 -8.18 -13.00 -12.27
CA LEU A 25 -7.65 -13.95 -13.23
C LEU A 25 -8.69 -15.01 -13.62
N ALA A 26 -9.34 -15.63 -12.64
CA ALA A 26 -10.37 -16.64 -12.89
C ALA A 26 -11.59 -16.08 -13.64
N ARG A 27 -11.96 -14.83 -13.35
CA ARG A 27 -13.12 -14.15 -13.94
C ARG A 27 -12.91 -13.72 -15.39
N ASN A 28 -11.68 -13.31 -15.72
CA ASN A 28 -11.37 -12.66 -17.00
C ASN A 28 -10.52 -13.49 -17.96
N HIS A 29 -9.93 -14.61 -17.49
CA HIS A 29 -9.02 -15.42 -18.30
C HIS A 29 -9.34 -16.91 -18.15
N GLU A 30 -9.87 -17.49 -19.22
CA GLU A 30 -10.20 -18.91 -19.24
C GLU A 30 -8.95 -19.80 -19.08
N GLY A 31 -9.06 -20.81 -18.22
CA GLY A 31 -8.01 -21.81 -18.02
C GLY A 31 -6.78 -21.37 -17.23
N LEU A 32 -6.68 -20.10 -16.84
CA LEU A 32 -5.52 -19.60 -16.10
C LEU A 32 -5.60 -19.95 -14.60
N VAL A 33 -6.79 -19.92 -14.04
CA VAL A 33 -7.03 -20.33 -12.64
C VAL A 33 -8.12 -21.39 -12.66
N ILE A 34 -7.76 -22.62 -12.28
CA ILE A 34 -8.62 -23.81 -12.48
C ILE A 34 -9.07 -24.49 -11.17
N ASN A 35 -8.48 -24.10 -10.01
CA ASN A 35 -8.73 -24.80 -8.76
C ASN A 35 -10.12 -24.52 -8.17
N HIS A 36 -10.60 -23.29 -8.31
CA HIS A 36 -11.92 -22.86 -7.84
C HIS A 36 -12.54 -21.89 -8.84
N PRO A 37 -13.88 -21.74 -8.87
CA PRO A 37 -14.55 -20.73 -9.65
C PRO A 37 -14.23 -19.33 -9.08
N TRP A 38 -14.41 -18.31 -9.90
CA TRP A 38 -14.06 -16.93 -9.53
C TRP A 38 -14.84 -16.44 -8.29
N GLU A 39 -16.07 -16.88 -8.12
CA GLU A 39 -16.92 -16.54 -6.97
C GLU A 39 -16.27 -16.95 -5.65
N TRP A 40 -15.63 -18.11 -5.63
CA TRP A 40 -14.94 -18.60 -4.44
C TRP A 40 -13.82 -17.65 -4.01
N TYR A 41 -13.05 -17.14 -4.96
CA TYR A 41 -11.95 -16.22 -4.66
C TYR A 41 -12.45 -14.85 -4.21
N LEU A 42 -13.50 -14.30 -4.84
CA LEU A 42 -14.10 -13.03 -4.43
C LEU A 42 -14.70 -13.13 -3.02
N GLU A 43 -15.37 -14.24 -2.74
CA GLU A 43 -15.90 -14.50 -1.39
C GLU A 43 -14.78 -14.56 -0.34
N ARG A 44 -13.64 -15.17 -0.66
CA ARG A 44 -12.49 -15.22 0.25
C ARG A 44 -11.88 -13.84 0.48
N ALA A 45 -11.71 -13.04 -0.56
CA ALA A 45 -11.23 -11.68 -0.42
C ALA A 45 -12.16 -10.84 0.47
N TYR A 46 -13.46 -10.90 0.26
CA TYR A 46 -14.47 -10.26 1.08
C TYR A 46 -14.40 -10.70 2.55
N ARG A 47 -14.47 -12.00 2.81
CA ARG A 47 -14.43 -12.55 4.18
C ARG A 47 -13.15 -12.21 4.91
N THR A 48 -12.05 -12.10 4.21
CA THR A 48 -10.78 -11.69 4.81
C THR A 48 -10.87 -10.25 5.35
N GLY A 49 -11.52 -9.34 4.63
CA GLY A 49 -11.74 -7.98 5.11
C GLY A 49 -12.62 -7.91 6.36
N ILE A 50 -13.70 -8.69 6.39
CA ILE A 50 -14.57 -8.78 7.58
C ILE A 50 -13.81 -9.39 8.76
N ALA A 51 -13.13 -10.51 8.54
CA ALA A 51 -12.37 -11.20 9.58
C ALA A 51 -11.26 -10.34 10.19
N MET A 52 -10.64 -9.46 9.43
CA MET A 52 -9.65 -8.52 9.95
C MET A 52 -10.23 -7.65 11.07
N ALA A 53 -11.39 -7.05 10.84
CA ALA A 53 -12.02 -6.19 11.83
C ALA A 53 -12.50 -6.97 13.07
N GLU A 54 -12.96 -8.20 12.89
CA GLU A 54 -13.49 -9.04 13.96
C GLU A 54 -12.41 -9.72 14.81
N GLN A 55 -11.35 -10.23 14.16
CA GLN A 55 -10.35 -11.09 14.80
C GLN A 55 -9.06 -10.36 15.17
N ALA A 56 -8.76 -9.23 14.51
CA ALA A 56 -7.59 -8.42 14.76
C ALA A 56 -7.92 -6.96 15.12
N PRO A 57 -8.91 -6.67 16.00
CA PRO A 57 -9.43 -5.32 16.22
C PRO A 57 -8.38 -4.35 16.78
N ARG A 58 -7.36 -4.86 17.47
CA ARG A 58 -6.33 -4.02 18.10
C ARG A 58 -5.59 -3.13 17.11
N TYR A 59 -5.25 -3.66 15.94
CA TYR A 59 -4.52 -2.95 14.90
C TYR A 59 -5.37 -2.59 13.68
N ALA A 60 -6.56 -3.19 13.55
CA ALA A 60 -7.46 -2.91 12.44
C ALA A 60 -7.98 -1.46 12.42
N GLN A 61 -7.87 -0.74 13.54
CA GLN A 61 -8.16 0.70 13.61
C GLN A 61 -7.15 1.57 12.84
N PHE A 62 -5.96 1.07 12.59
CA PHE A 62 -4.94 1.78 11.79
C PHE A 62 -5.07 1.44 10.32
N GLY A 63 -4.57 2.32 9.46
CA GLY A 63 -4.41 1.99 8.05
C GLY A 63 -3.47 0.79 7.88
N GLN A 64 -3.84 -0.10 6.98
CA GLN A 64 -3.09 -1.33 6.73
C GLN A 64 -2.31 -1.18 5.43
N MET A 65 -1.10 -1.69 5.40
CA MET A 65 -0.32 -1.84 4.17
C MET A 65 -1.09 -2.71 3.18
N ASP A 66 -1.18 -2.30 1.92
CA ASP A 66 -2.04 -2.88 0.88
C ASP A 66 -3.55 -2.79 1.16
N GLY A 67 -3.98 -2.03 2.18
CA GLY A 67 -5.38 -1.95 2.59
C GLY A 67 -6.33 -1.35 1.56
N THR A 68 -5.82 -0.62 0.57
CA THR A 68 -6.61 -0.18 -0.59
C THR A 68 -7.26 -1.34 -1.34
N VAL A 69 -6.75 -2.57 -1.21
CA VAL A 69 -7.37 -3.76 -1.82
C VAL A 69 -8.82 -3.94 -1.38
N PHE A 70 -9.18 -3.59 -0.16
CA PHE A 70 -10.56 -3.73 0.30
C PHE A 70 -11.53 -2.81 -0.44
N LEU A 71 -11.07 -1.63 -0.87
CA LEU A 71 -11.85 -0.75 -1.75
C LEU A 71 -12.05 -1.38 -3.13
N LEU A 72 -11.02 -2.03 -3.66
CA LEU A 72 -11.11 -2.75 -4.93
C LEU A 72 -12.04 -3.97 -4.84
N VAL A 73 -11.98 -4.70 -3.73
CA VAL A 73 -12.91 -5.81 -3.44
C VAL A 73 -14.35 -5.29 -3.37
N LEU A 74 -14.60 -4.18 -2.69
CA LEU A 74 -15.93 -3.56 -2.63
C LEU A 74 -16.45 -3.21 -4.03
N GLN A 75 -15.64 -2.59 -4.85
CA GLN A 75 -16.01 -2.23 -6.23
C GLN A 75 -16.36 -3.47 -7.07
N ASP A 76 -15.61 -4.56 -6.90
CA ASP A 76 -15.87 -5.79 -7.61
C ASP A 76 -17.11 -6.53 -7.08
N LEU A 77 -17.37 -6.52 -5.76
CA LEU A 77 -18.63 -7.02 -5.19
C LEU A 77 -19.85 -6.27 -5.77
N GLN A 78 -19.75 -4.96 -5.87
CA GLN A 78 -20.79 -4.13 -6.48
C GLN A 78 -20.97 -4.46 -7.97
N ARG A 79 -19.89 -4.63 -8.70
CA ARG A 79 -19.89 -5.00 -10.13
C ARG A 79 -20.52 -6.36 -10.40
N GLU A 80 -20.25 -7.33 -9.54
CA GLU A 80 -20.81 -8.69 -9.64
C GLU A 80 -22.22 -8.81 -9.05
N GLY A 81 -22.78 -7.71 -8.52
CA GLY A 81 -24.15 -7.69 -7.97
C GLY A 81 -24.28 -8.33 -6.58
N TRP A 82 -23.18 -8.49 -5.85
CA TRP A 82 -23.16 -9.07 -4.49
C TRP A 82 -23.49 -8.00 -3.44
N THR A 83 -24.73 -7.53 -3.48
CA THR A 83 -25.20 -6.36 -2.72
C THR A 83 -25.05 -6.54 -1.20
N GLU A 84 -25.38 -7.72 -0.68
CA GLU A 84 -25.29 -7.99 0.77
C GLU A 84 -23.84 -7.92 1.26
N GLN A 85 -22.92 -8.57 0.54
CA GLN A 85 -21.49 -8.58 0.87
C GLN A 85 -20.87 -7.19 0.70
N ALA A 86 -21.24 -6.47 -0.36
CA ALA A 86 -20.80 -5.11 -0.57
C ALA A 86 -21.24 -4.19 0.56
N THR A 87 -22.49 -4.29 0.99
CA THR A 87 -23.05 -3.49 2.10
C THR A 87 -22.33 -3.81 3.42
N ALA A 88 -22.07 -5.09 3.70
CA ALA A 88 -21.39 -5.51 4.91
C ALA A 88 -19.92 -5.02 4.94
N LEU A 89 -19.19 -5.16 3.83
CA LEU A 89 -17.81 -4.67 3.73
C LEU A 89 -17.74 -3.16 3.85
N GLU A 90 -18.63 -2.45 3.15
CA GLU A 90 -18.69 -0.99 3.22
C GLU A 90 -18.97 -0.51 4.65
N ALA A 91 -19.91 -1.15 5.37
CA ALA A 91 -20.21 -0.82 6.77
C ALA A 91 -18.97 -1.02 7.66
N THR A 92 -18.30 -2.17 7.56
CA THR A 92 -17.09 -2.46 8.31
C THR A 92 -15.98 -1.41 8.04
N MET A 93 -15.81 -1.01 6.81
CA MET A 93 -14.78 -0.02 6.45
C MET A 93 -15.21 1.41 6.85
N ARG A 94 -16.51 1.70 6.88
CA ARG A 94 -17.05 2.97 7.39
C ARG A 94 -16.74 3.14 8.87
N ASP A 95 -16.90 2.11 9.68
CA ASP A 95 -16.59 2.16 11.11
C ASP A 95 -15.10 2.50 11.33
N ARG A 96 -14.22 1.95 10.52
CA ARG A 96 -12.78 2.29 10.55
C ARG A 96 -12.53 3.72 10.09
N ALA A 97 -13.18 4.16 9.02
CA ALA A 97 -13.03 5.51 8.49
C ALA A 97 -13.55 6.59 9.47
N GLU A 98 -14.58 6.28 10.26
CA GLU A 98 -15.06 7.19 11.32
C GLU A 98 -14.02 7.38 12.42
N ILE A 99 -13.21 6.37 12.75
CA ILE A 99 -12.07 6.54 13.66
C ILE A 99 -11.10 7.58 13.06
N TRP A 100 -10.71 7.40 11.80
CA TRP A 100 -9.79 8.32 11.12
C TRP A 100 -10.36 9.73 11.00
N ARG A 101 -11.66 9.84 10.74
CA ARG A 101 -12.37 11.11 10.69
C ARG A 101 -12.27 11.87 12.02
N SER A 102 -12.31 11.17 13.16
CA SER A 102 -12.25 11.76 14.49
C SER A 102 -10.86 12.29 14.86
N LEU A 103 -9.79 11.85 14.17
CA LEU A 103 -8.42 12.21 14.45
C LEU A 103 -8.02 13.48 13.69
N SER A 104 -7.24 14.36 14.34
CA SER A 104 -6.64 15.51 13.65
C SER A 104 -5.68 15.06 12.54
N TYR A 105 -4.92 14.01 12.81
CA TYR A 105 -3.96 13.40 11.88
C TYR A 105 -4.21 11.89 11.86
N PRO A 106 -4.93 11.38 10.87
CA PRO A 106 -5.27 9.96 10.76
C PRO A 106 -4.09 9.16 10.22
N PHE A 107 -2.99 9.17 10.91
CA PHE A 107 -1.84 8.36 10.53
C PHE A 107 -2.12 6.90 10.80
N GLY A 108 -2.04 6.12 9.74
CA GLY A 108 -2.37 4.72 9.79
C GLY A 108 -1.19 3.84 9.49
N SER A 109 -0.73 3.10 10.49
CA SER A 109 0.19 2.00 10.32
C SER A 109 0.29 1.21 11.62
N GLU A 110 0.65 -0.05 11.54
CA GLU A 110 1.03 -0.88 12.70
C GLU A 110 2.10 -0.18 13.53
N MET A 111 2.99 0.51 12.85
CA MET A 111 4.00 1.37 13.45
C MET A 111 3.63 2.82 13.15
N PRO A 112 3.32 3.65 14.15
CA PRO A 112 2.80 5.01 13.94
C PRO A 112 3.70 5.93 13.11
N TRP A 113 4.93 5.58 12.96
CA TRP A 113 5.93 6.30 12.17
C TRP A 113 6.10 5.78 10.74
N ASP A 114 5.44 4.68 10.41
CA ASP A 114 5.47 4.09 9.09
C ASP A 114 4.32 4.67 8.25
N SER A 115 4.60 5.01 7.04
CA SER A 115 3.65 5.62 6.11
C SER A 115 2.89 4.60 5.26
N THR A 116 3.17 3.32 5.42
CA THR A 116 2.69 2.29 4.49
C THR A 116 1.18 2.04 4.56
N GLY A 117 0.51 2.40 5.65
CA GLY A 117 -0.95 2.31 5.78
C GLY A 117 -1.71 3.56 5.33
N GLN A 118 -1.02 4.64 4.96
CA GLN A 118 -1.69 5.89 4.59
C GLN A 118 -2.47 5.79 3.28
N GLU A 119 -2.09 4.89 2.39
CA GLU A 119 -2.82 4.66 1.15
C GLU A 119 -4.26 4.18 1.41
N GLU A 120 -4.47 3.32 2.40
CA GLU A 120 -5.79 2.85 2.81
C GLU A 120 -6.60 3.97 3.44
N VAL A 121 -5.99 4.74 4.36
CA VAL A 121 -6.64 5.88 5.01
C VAL A 121 -7.12 6.89 3.98
N TYR A 122 -6.26 7.26 3.03
CA TYR A 122 -6.63 8.16 1.94
C TYR A 122 -7.79 7.60 1.11
N GLY A 123 -7.68 6.34 0.68
CA GLY A 123 -8.68 5.71 -0.18
C GLY A 123 -10.08 5.73 0.45
N TRP A 124 -10.21 5.29 1.69
CA TRP A 124 -11.50 5.25 2.37
C TRP A 124 -12.04 6.61 2.80
N THR A 125 -11.16 7.51 3.26
CA THR A 125 -11.61 8.88 3.61
C THR A 125 -12.10 9.63 2.38
N LYS A 126 -11.45 9.45 1.23
CA LYS A 126 -11.92 9.98 -0.05
C LYS A 126 -13.25 9.32 -0.48
N TYR A 127 -13.35 8.00 -0.39
CA TYR A 127 -14.56 7.26 -0.75
C TYR A 127 -15.80 7.72 0.06
N PHE A 128 -15.64 7.93 1.36
CA PHE A 128 -16.73 8.39 2.23
C PHE A 128 -16.94 9.91 2.22
N GLY A 129 -16.20 10.66 1.42
CA GLY A 129 -16.35 12.12 1.31
C GLY A 129 -15.77 12.91 2.48
N TYR A 130 -14.84 12.33 3.25
CA TYR A 130 -14.13 13.03 4.34
C TYR A 130 -12.91 13.77 3.75
N ALA A 131 -13.19 14.77 2.92
CA ALA A 131 -12.20 15.45 2.09
C ALA A 131 -11.05 16.06 2.92
N ASP A 132 -11.35 16.64 4.08
CA ASP A 132 -10.35 17.19 4.99
C ASP A 132 -9.34 16.13 5.47
N LYS A 133 -9.77 14.89 5.67
CA LYS A 133 -8.89 13.79 6.11
C LYS A 133 -8.10 13.18 4.96
N ALA A 134 -8.69 13.08 3.80
CA ALA A 134 -7.97 12.70 2.59
C ALA A 134 -6.87 13.71 2.27
N GLU A 135 -7.16 15.01 2.37
CA GLU A 135 -6.18 16.08 2.17
C GLU A 135 -5.04 16.04 3.19
N VAL A 136 -5.35 15.91 4.49
CA VAL A 136 -4.34 15.79 5.55
C VAL A 136 -3.43 14.59 5.30
N THR A 137 -4.00 13.45 4.88
CA THR A 137 -3.23 12.24 4.59
C THR A 137 -2.34 12.43 3.36
N LEU A 138 -2.88 12.99 2.29
CA LEU A 138 -2.12 13.31 1.08
C LEU A 138 -0.97 14.28 1.38
N ASN A 139 -1.24 15.35 2.13
CA ASN A 139 -0.23 16.35 2.51
C ASN A 139 0.88 15.74 3.39
N ALA A 140 0.54 14.79 4.27
CA ALA A 140 1.54 14.06 5.03
C ALA A 140 2.45 13.24 4.09
N ILE A 141 1.89 12.54 3.10
CA ILE A 141 2.64 11.80 2.09
C ILE A 141 3.55 12.75 1.29
N LEU A 142 3.01 13.84 0.77
CA LEU A 142 3.76 14.84 0.01
C LEU A 142 4.83 15.55 0.86
N GLY A 143 4.64 15.59 2.18
CA GLY A 143 5.60 16.16 3.11
C GLY A 143 6.89 15.35 3.24
N TYR A 144 6.87 14.04 2.99
CA TYR A 144 8.07 13.20 3.15
C TYR A 144 8.55 12.50 1.87
N MET A 145 7.69 12.12 0.95
CA MET A 145 8.11 11.43 -0.28
C MET A 145 9.19 12.17 -1.06
N PRO A 146 9.01 13.47 -1.39
CA PRO A 146 10.01 14.21 -2.14
C PRO A 146 11.28 14.53 -1.35
N THR A 147 11.23 14.43 -0.01
CA THR A 147 12.36 14.79 0.85
C THR A 147 13.36 13.66 1.04
N VAL A 148 13.00 12.44 0.67
CA VAL A 148 13.91 11.30 0.71
C VAL A 148 14.54 11.14 -0.68
N PRO A 149 15.81 11.54 -0.87
CA PRO A 149 16.45 11.46 -2.19
C PRO A 149 16.65 10.01 -2.59
N HIS A 150 16.35 9.73 -3.82
CA HIS A 150 16.58 8.45 -4.43
C HIS A 150 17.15 8.67 -5.84
N TRP A 151 18.44 8.71 -6.01
CA TRP A 151 19.19 8.75 -7.29
C TRP A 151 18.44 9.42 -8.47
N GLY A 152 17.79 10.54 -8.23
CA GLY A 152 17.05 11.28 -9.26
C GLY A 152 15.53 11.13 -9.19
N TYR A 153 14.98 10.26 -8.34
CA TYR A 153 13.56 10.15 -8.10
C TYR A 153 13.15 10.80 -6.78
N ASN A 154 12.02 11.50 -6.78
CA ASN A 154 11.43 12.06 -5.58
C ASN A 154 10.24 11.23 -5.21
N GLY A 155 10.39 10.26 -4.35
CA GLY A 155 9.26 9.40 -4.05
C GLY A 155 9.59 8.19 -3.18
N SER A 156 10.54 8.30 -2.31
CA SER A 156 10.78 7.24 -1.31
C SER A 156 9.99 7.51 -0.05
N ALA A 157 9.40 6.49 0.51
CA ALA A 157 8.67 6.53 1.78
C ALA A 157 9.43 5.76 2.85
N ARG A 158 9.30 6.13 4.05
CA ARG A 158 9.79 5.55 5.29
C ARG A 158 10.85 6.38 5.99
N ARG A 159 10.39 7.53 6.41
CA ARG A 159 11.23 8.54 7.03
C ARG A 159 11.64 8.21 8.46
N TYR A 160 10.84 7.43 9.19
CA TYR A 160 11.11 7.16 10.59
C TYR A 160 12.44 6.42 10.81
N TRP A 161 12.73 5.45 9.96
CA TRP A 161 13.97 4.69 10.06
C TRP A 161 15.20 5.57 9.87
N ASP A 162 15.13 6.56 9.00
CA ASP A 162 16.20 7.51 8.79
C ASP A 162 16.50 8.31 10.07
N PHE A 163 15.47 8.77 10.78
CA PHE A 163 15.66 9.53 12.00
C PHE A 163 16.07 8.69 13.19
N GLN A 164 15.54 7.48 13.31
CA GLN A 164 15.78 6.67 14.50
C GLN A 164 17.07 5.85 14.39
N TYR A 165 17.38 5.35 13.22
CA TYR A 165 18.49 4.41 13.04
C TYR A 165 19.70 4.99 12.33
N ALA A 166 19.56 5.95 11.45
CA ALA A 166 20.69 6.58 10.76
C ALA A 166 21.66 7.25 11.74
N GLY A 167 21.17 7.81 12.83
CA GLY A 167 22.01 8.37 13.89
C GLY A 167 22.71 7.35 14.78
N LYS A 168 22.31 6.07 14.73
CA LYS A 168 22.84 5.00 15.58
C LYS A 168 23.86 4.11 14.88
N THR A 169 23.88 4.12 13.58
CA THR A 169 24.77 3.29 12.77
C THR A 169 25.59 4.15 11.84
N ARG A 170 26.91 4.05 11.91
CA ARG A 170 27.82 4.85 11.08
C ARG A 170 27.70 4.60 9.59
N ARG A 171 27.13 3.46 9.20
CA ARG A 171 27.05 3.04 7.79
C ARG A 171 25.75 3.42 7.11
N VAL A 172 24.70 3.75 7.87
CA VAL A 172 23.37 3.94 7.34
C VAL A 172 22.98 5.41 7.50
N GLU A 173 22.89 6.10 6.40
CA GLU A 173 22.39 7.47 6.34
C GLU A 173 20.89 7.49 6.07
N ARG A 174 20.38 6.57 5.23
CA ARG A 174 18.98 6.48 4.87
C ARG A 174 18.55 5.07 4.52
N GLN A 175 17.35 4.74 4.90
CA GLN A 175 16.65 3.55 4.46
C GLN A 175 15.64 3.90 3.38
N LEU A 176 15.74 3.27 2.23
CA LEU A 176 14.85 3.46 1.09
C LEU A 176 13.93 2.24 0.98
N HIS A 177 12.64 2.47 1.09
CA HIS A 177 11.63 1.42 1.00
C HIS A 177 10.78 1.60 -0.26
N HIS A 178 11.09 0.84 -1.30
CA HIS A 178 10.42 0.97 -2.59
C HIS A 178 8.97 0.52 -2.55
N TYR A 179 8.66 -0.51 -1.75
CA TYR A 179 7.27 -0.91 -1.57
C TYR A 179 6.45 0.22 -0.93
N GLY A 180 6.99 0.90 0.07
CA GLY A 180 6.34 2.05 0.69
C GLY A 180 6.20 3.23 -0.29
N SER A 181 7.20 3.46 -1.14
CA SER A 181 7.11 4.47 -2.20
C SER A 181 5.99 4.19 -3.17
N GLY A 182 5.85 2.92 -3.59
CA GLY A 182 4.78 2.47 -4.47
C GLY A 182 3.40 2.62 -3.84
N LEU A 183 3.24 2.16 -2.60
CA LEU A 183 1.97 2.29 -1.88
C LEU A 183 1.55 3.75 -1.73
N ASN A 184 2.46 4.63 -1.33
CA ASN A 184 2.17 6.06 -1.19
C ASN A 184 2.02 6.79 -2.54
N ALA A 185 2.48 6.22 -3.64
CA ALA A 185 2.19 6.73 -4.98
C ALA A 185 0.71 6.57 -5.35
N ILE A 186 -0.01 5.59 -4.79
CA ILE A 186 -1.43 5.36 -5.06
C ILE A 186 -2.29 6.60 -4.74
N PRO A 187 -2.24 7.18 -3.52
CA PRO A 187 -2.94 8.43 -3.23
C PRO A 187 -2.54 9.58 -4.13
N VAL A 188 -1.25 9.76 -4.37
CA VAL A 188 -0.72 10.87 -5.16
C VAL A 188 -1.19 10.79 -6.61
N LEU A 189 -1.14 9.61 -7.22
CA LEU A 189 -1.63 9.40 -8.59
C LEU A 189 -3.16 9.42 -8.67
N SER A 190 -3.86 8.98 -7.62
CA SER A 190 -5.31 9.13 -7.53
C SER A 190 -5.73 10.59 -7.53
N GLU A 191 -5.01 11.43 -6.79
CA GLU A 191 -5.27 12.87 -6.79
C GLU A 191 -4.91 13.52 -8.13
N TYR A 192 -3.80 13.10 -8.75
CA TYR A 192 -3.44 13.56 -10.08
C TYR A 192 -4.52 13.29 -11.14
N ARG A 193 -5.22 12.16 -11.06
CA ARG A 193 -6.33 11.87 -11.98
C ARG A 193 -7.49 12.87 -11.87
N ASP A 194 -7.75 13.35 -10.65
CA ASP A 194 -8.76 14.37 -10.42
C ASP A 194 -8.26 15.78 -10.79
N HIS A 195 -6.93 15.99 -10.72
CA HIS A 195 -6.27 17.25 -11.01
C HIS A 195 -5.10 17.06 -12.01
N PRO A 196 -5.38 16.70 -13.28
CA PRO A 196 -4.36 16.31 -14.25
C PRO A 196 -3.42 17.45 -14.66
N ASP A 197 -3.76 18.70 -14.34
CA ASP A 197 -2.91 19.86 -14.57
C ASP A 197 -1.83 20.03 -13.47
N ASP A 198 -1.93 19.30 -12.35
CA ASP A 198 -0.92 19.35 -11.29
C ASP A 198 0.25 18.39 -11.58
N LEU A 199 1.21 18.90 -12.33
CA LEU A 199 2.42 18.15 -12.69
C LEU A 199 3.30 17.80 -11.49
N TYR A 200 3.12 18.46 -10.34
CA TYR A 200 3.86 18.09 -9.13
C TYR A 200 3.38 16.74 -8.59
N LEU A 201 2.06 16.50 -8.57
CA LEU A 201 1.49 15.21 -8.19
C LEU A 201 1.98 14.09 -9.12
N LEU A 202 1.97 14.34 -10.43
CA LEU A 202 2.51 13.39 -11.39
C LEU A 202 3.98 13.08 -11.11
N ARG A 203 4.80 14.09 -10.91
CA ARG A 203 6.23 13.92 -10.64
C ARG A 203 6.49 13.08 -9.39
N VAL A 204 5.79 13.36 -8.29
CA VAL A 204 5.98 12.65 -7.02
C VAL A 204 5.46 11.21 -7.14
N GLY A 205 4.26 11.03 -7.67
CA GLY A 205 3.65 9.71 -7.83
C GLY A 205 4.43 8.81 -8.79
N TYR A 206 4.83 9.36 -9.94
CA TYR A 206 5.69 8.64 -10.91
C TYR A 206 7.05 8.28 -10.30
N GLY A 207 7.65 9.20 -9.54
CA GLY A 207 8.90 8.93 -8.83
C GLY A 207 8.77 7.78 -7.83
N GLY A 208 7.67 7.73 -7.10
CA GLY A 208 7.38 6.65 -6.16
C GLY A 208 7.29 5.27 -6.84
N VAL A 209 6.62 5.21 -7.97
CA VAL A 209 6.50 3.98 -8.78
C VAL A 209 7.84 3.59 -9.41
N MET A 210 8.51 4.54 -10.06
CA MET A 210 9.77 4.27 -10.77
C MET A 210 10.90 3.94 -9.82
N GLY A 211 10.87 4.44 -8.57
CA GLY A 211 11.83 4.08 -7.54
C GLY A 211 11.88 2.58 -7.30
N ALA A 212 10.73 1.92 -7.25
CA ALA A 212 10.65 0.47 -7.13
C ALA A 212 11.24 -0.27 -8.35
N ILE A 213 10.82 0.14 -9.54
CA ILE A 213 11.24 -0.49 -10.81
C ILE A 213 12.73 -0.30 -11.07
N ALA A 214 13.25 0.90 -10.83
CA ALA A 214 14.65 1.24 -11.10
C ALA A 214 15.66 0.43 -10.28
N ASN A 215 15.21 -0.23 -9.22
CA ASN A 215 16.07 -1.07 -8.38
C ASN A 215 15.99 -2.55 -8.72
N ILE A 216 15.22 -2.96 -9.71
CA ILE A 216 15.29 -4.31 -10.26
C ILE A 216 16.59 -4.44 -11.04
N THR A 217 17.44 -5.37 -10.61
CA THR A 217 18.74 -5.60 -11.24
C THR A 217 18.62 -6.28 -12.59
N GLN A 218 19.70 -6.30 -13.37
CA GLN A 218 19.69 -6.92 -14.71
C GLN A 218 19.39 -8.43 -14.70
N ASP A 219 19.70 -9.10 -13.62
CA ASP A 219 19.37 -10.52 -13.39
C ASP A 219 17.99 -10.73 -12.77
N GLY A 220 17.19 -9.65 -12.65
CA GLY A 220 15.80 -9.70 -12.21
C GLY A 220 15.61 -9.71 -10.69
N PHE A 221 16.66 -9.45 -9.91
CA PHE A 221 16.52 -9.34 -8.46
C PHE A 221 15.91 -7.99 -8.08
N GLY A 222 14.85 -8.00 -7.28
CA GLY A 222 14.11 -6.79 -6.85
C GLY A 222 14.15 -6.62 -5.34
N PRO A 223 14.98 -5.72 -4.80
CA PRO A 223 14.90 -5.34 -3.40
C PRO A 223 13.67 -4.44 -3.17
N SER A 224 13.03 -4.62 -2.04
CA SER A 224 11.89 -3.80 -1.62
C SER A 224 12.31 -2.61 -0.77
N GLY A 225 13.37 -2.77 -0.03
CA GLY A 225 13.97 -1.72 0.78
C GLY A 225 15.45 -2.03 1.00
N PHE A 226 16.24 -1.01 1.13
CA PHE A 226 17.67 -1.13 1.41
C PHE A 226 18.19 0.09 2.16
N HIS A 227 19.32 -0.10 2.83
CA HIS A 227 20.08 1.01 3.36
C HIS A 227 21.01 1.57 2.28
N ALA A 228 21.08 2.86 2.17
CA ALA A 228 21.92 3.54 1.22
C ALA A 228 22.90 4.49 1.90
N TYR A 229 23.99 4.76 1.22
CA TYR A 229 24.92 5.83 1.55
C TYR A 229 24.75 6.94 0.51
N PRO A 230 23.88 7.94 0.74
CA PRO A 230 23.57 8.97 -0.26
C PRO A 230 24.81 9.73 -0.72
N SER A 231 25.76 9.99 0.18
CA SER A 231 27.00 10.69 -0.13
C SER A 231 27.91 9.91 -1.11
N ALA A 232 27.82 8.60 -1.11
CA ALA A 232 28.61 7.73 -1.97
C ALA A 232 27.79 7.07 -3.09
N LEU A 233 26.47 7.29 -3.12
CA LEU A 233 25.52 6.63 -4.04
C LEU A 233 25.69 5.11 -4.04
N ARG A 234 25.92 4.53 -2.87
CA ARG A 234 26.10 3.08 -2.69
C ARG A 234 24.97 2.49 -1.88
N ILE A 235 24.54 1.31 -2.30
CA ILE A 235 23.59 0.48 -1.58
C ILE A 235 24.37 -0.45 -0.64
N ASP A 236 23.90 -0.59 0.59
CA ASP A 236 24.36 -1.65 1.48
C ASP A 236 23.59 -2.93 1.13
N GLY A 237 24.20 -3.80 0.37
CA GLY A 237 23.59 -5.07 -0.07
C GLY A 237 23.36 -6.10 1.04
N TYR A 238 23.80 -5.84 2.27
CA TYR A 238 23.59 -6.73 3.42
C TYR A 238 22.45 -6.31 4.34
N SER A 239 21.90 -5.14 4.12
CA SER A 239 20.78 -4.62 4.90
C SER A 239 19.63 -4.24 3.97
N GLY A 240 18.43 -4.48 4.43
CA GLY A 240 17.22 -4.19 3.68
C GLY A 240 16.27 -5.39 3.65
N ASP A 241 15.15 -5.19 3.01
CA ASP A 241 14.12 -6.20 2.86
C ASP A 241 14.22 -6.84 1.47
N TYR A 242 14.47 -8.11 1.45
CA TYR A 242 14.65 -8.89 0.24
C TYR A 242 13.67 -10.06 0.18
N GLY A 243 13.35 -10.48 -1.02
CA GLY A 243 12.55 -11.68 -1.23
C GLY A 243 11.56 -11.55 -2.37
N PRO A 244 10.96 -12.69 -2.82
CA PRO A 244 10.05 -12.71 -3.96
C PRO A 244 8.75 -11.93 -3.74
N GLY A 245 8.27 -11.81 -2.49
CA GLY A 245 7.13 -10.97 -2.16
C GLY A 245 7.37 -9.50 -2.46
N PHE A 246 8.54 -9.02 -2.13
CA PHE A 246 8.94 -7.63 -2.38
C PHE A 246 9.18 -7.34 -3.87
N PHE A 247 9.68 -8.32 -4.61
CA PHE A 247 9.75 -8.21 -6.07
C PHE A 247 8.36 -8.01 -6.68
N GLY A 248 7.36 -8.74 -6.21
CA GLY A 248 5.97 -8.58 -6.62
C GLY A 248 5.45 -7.17 -6.37
N HIS A 249 5.72 -6.58 -5.23
CA HIS A 249 5.37 -5.18 -4.94
C HIS A 249 5.98 -4.20 -5.95
N SER A 250 7.26 -4.38 -6.26
CA SER A 250 7.95 -3.52 -7.22
C SER A 250 7.34 -3.58 -8.62
N VAL A 251 7.00 -4.79 -9.08
CA VAL A 251 6.39 -5.00 -10.40
C VAL A 251 4.95 -4.50 -10.44
N ASN A 252 4.14 -4.80 -9.42
CA ASN A 252 2.73 -4.39 -9.38
C ASN A 252 2.57 -2.88 -9.38
N THR A 253 3.44 -2.18 -8.67
CA THR A 253 3.40 -0.72 -8.65
C THR A 253 3.66 -0.13 -10.04
N GLY A 254 4.57 -0.75 -10.82
CA GLY A 254 4.83 -0.35 -12.20
C GLY A 254 3.65 -0.53 -13.14
N THR A 255 2.84 -1.56 -12.94
CA THR A 255 1.67 -1.83 -13.77
C THR A 255 0.52 -0.85 -13.53
N TYR A 256 0.52 -0.13 -12.41
CA TYR A 256 -0.50 0.85 -12.07
C TYR A 256 -0.48 2.07 -13.01
N ILE A 257 0.70 2.51 -13.45
CA ILE A 257 0.83 3.60 -14.42
C ILE A 257 0.47 3.15 -15.85
N ALA A 258 0.74 1.91 -16.19
CA ALA A 258 0.54 1.42 -17.56
C ALA A 258 -0.94 1.27 -17.95
N ARG A 259 -1.88 1.47 -17.06
CA ARG A 259 -3.32 1.30 -17.29
C ARG A 259 -4.09 2.59 -17.56
N ASP A 260 -3.49 3.72 -17.34
CA ASP A 260 -4.08 5.05 -17.51
C ASP A 260 -3.36 5.82 -18.60
#